data_92c190d4dfb32aa93e23862b3ac30570
#
_entry.id   92c190d4dfb32aa93e23862b3ac30570
#
_cell.length_a   1.000
_cell.length_b   1.000
_cell.length_c   1.000
_cell.angle_alpha   90.00
_cell.angle_beta   90.00
_cell.angle_gamma   90.00
#
_symmetry.space_group_name_H-M   'P 1'
#
loop_
_entity.id
_entity.type
_entity.pdbx_description
1 polymer ?
#
loop_
_entity_poly.entity_id
_entity_poly.type
_entity_poly.pdbx_seq_one_letter_code
_entity_poly.pdbx_strand_id
1 'polypeptide(L)'
;EPELAKRQDIRPLRIGILNIMPLGKQYEFNLLHPLGLSPLQIEPVWIKLKTHSYKTWDLNHLNNLYITWEEANNPEPLDGIIITGAPIEHLAFEEVKYWDEFVKIVNEARNSCASTLGLCWAGFALAYLAGVDKKVFDRKLFGVFPLKSLVPGHPLMGTQDDEFICPQSRFAGLPDLEMEKAQKEGKLNLLAYGENVGYTIFESNDQKQLMHLGHPEYTVHRIISEIERDKEKGDVPPPENFDLNSSKTAWRSHRNLLFQQ
;
A
#
# COMPACT_ATOMS: atom_id res chain seq x y z
N GLU A 1 -17.42 6.88 -10.96
CA GLU A 1 -18.37 8.00 -10.97
C GLU A 1 -19.62 7.64 -10.17
N PRO A 2 -20.11 8.51 -9.23
CA PRO A 2 -21.21 8.16 -8.32
C PRO A 2 -22.49 7.70 -9.01
N GLU A 3 -22.80 8.26 -10.18
CA GLU A 3 -24.02 7.91 -10.92
C GLU A 3 -23.94 6.54 -11.62
N LEU A 4 -22.73 6.12 -12.01
CA LEU A 4 -22.52 4.75 -12.53
C LEU A 4 -22.58 3.73 -11.40
N ALA A 5 -21.95 4.05 -10.27
CA ALA A 5 -21.95 3.18 -9.10
C ALA A 5 -23.39 2.91 -8.58
N LYS A 6 -24.29 3.90 -8.62
CA LYS A 6 -25.70 3.74 -8.23
C LYS A 6 -26.50 2.77 -9.12
N ARG A 7 -25.98 2.43 -10.30
CA ARG A 7 -26.63 1.47 -11.24
C ARG A 7 -26.11 0.04 -11.09
N GLN A 8 -25.27 -0.21 -10.11
CA GLN A 8 -24.71 -1.52 -9.82
C GLN A 8 -25.83 -2.46 -9.33
N ASP A 9 -25.98 -3.60 -9.99
CA ASP A 9 -26.99 -4.62 -9.66
C ASP A 9 -26.52 -5.61 -8.58
N ILE A 10 -25.26 -5.45 -8.10
CA ILE A 10 -24.69 -6.24 -6.99
C ILE A 10 -24.54 -5.35 -5.74
N ARG A 11 -24.44 -5.96 -4.57
CA ARG A 11 -24.16 -5.23 -3.35
C ARG A 11 -22.84 -4.45 -3.46
N PRO A 12 -22.62 -3.39 -2.67
CA PRO A 12 -21.32 -2.75 -2.58
C PRO A 12 -20.23 -3.75 -2.25
N LEU A 13 -19.04 -3.58 -2.83
CA LEU A 13 -17.87 -4.36 -2.48
C LEU A 13 -17.36 -3.94 -1.10
N ARG A 14 -17.26 -4.88 -0.19
CA ARG A 14 -16.75 -4.64 1.17
C ARG A 14 -15.23 -4.74 1.17
N ILE A 15 -14.56 -3.60 1.21
CA ILE A 15 -13.11 -3.50 1.18
C ILE A 15 -12.58 -3.19 2.58
N GLY A 16 -11.93 -4.19 3.18
CA GLY A 16 -11.22 -4.01 4.46
C GLY A 16 -10.01 -3.07 4.30
N ILE A 17 -9.82 -2.18 5.24
CA ILE A 17 -8.65 -1.29 5.28
C ILE A 17 -7.97 -1.46 6.63
N LEU A 18 -6.93 -2.29 6.66
CA LEU A 18 -6.08 -2.46 7.84
C LEU A 18 -5.08 -1.30 7.89
N ASN A 19 -5.42 -0.28 8.67
CA ASN A 19 -4.64 0.95 8.76
C ASN A 19 -3.72 0.94 9.98
N ILE A 20 -2.43 0.73 9.74
CA ILE A 20 -1.37 0.73 10.76
C ILE A 20 -0.48 1.99 10.70
N MET A 21 -0.83 2.96 9.87
CA MET A 21 -0.07 4.21 9.75
C MET A 21 -0.18 5.04 11.03
N PRO A 22 0.91 5.68 11.50
CA PRO A 22 0.82 6.71 12.52
C PRO A 22 -0.04 7.88 12.02
N LEU A 23 -0.76 8.54 12.94
CA LEU A 23 -1.71 9.60 12.61
C LEU A 23 -2.78 9.15 11.60
N GLY A 24 -3.29 7.95 11.75
CA GLY A 24 -4.12 7.25 10.75
C GLY A 24 -5.33 8.02 10.27
N LYS A 25 -5.99 8.83 11.11
CA LYS A 25 -7.11 9.69 10.70
C LYS A 25 -6.73 10.64 9.54
N GLN A 26 -5.52 11.19 9.54
CA GLN A 26 -5.04 12.03 8.45
C GLN A 26 -4.77 11.23 7.18
N TYR A 27 -4.50 9.93 7.33
CA TYR A 27 -4.20 9.03 6.22
C TYR A 27 -5.47 8.44 5.57
N GLU A 28 -6.58 8.39 6.29
CA GLU A 28 -7.85 7.84 5.79
C GLU A 28 -8.27 8.47 4.46
N PHE A 29 -8.20 9.79 4.35
CA PHE A 29 -8.56 10.50 3.13
C PHE A 29 -7.70 10.10 1.92
N ASN A 30 -6.42 9.80 2.13
CA ASN A 30 -5.53 9.40 1.05
C ASN A 30 -5.97 8.08 0.40
N LEU A 31 -6.63 7.20 1.15
CA LEU A 31 -7.18 5.94 0.65
C LEU A 31 -8.62 6.10 0.15
N LEU A 32 -9.47 6.79 0.89
CA LEU A 32 -10.87 6.98 0.51
C LEU A 32 -11.03 7.77 -0.78
N HIS A 33 -10.18 8.77 -1.01
CA HIS A 33 -10.29 9.59 -2.21
C HIS A 33 -10.14 8.79 -3.51
N PRO A 34 -9.08 7.99 -3.72
CA PRO A 34 -8.96 7.17 -4.93
C PRO A 34 -9.99 6.02 -4.97
N LEU A 35 -10.33 5.39 -3.86
CA LEU A 35 -11.38 4.38 -3.80
C LEU A 35 -12.75 4.94 -4.22
N GLY A 36 -13.06 6.17 -3.80
CA GLY A 36 -14.31 6.85 -4.19
C GLY A 36 -14.40 7.22 -5.68
N LEU A 37 -13.32 7.05 -6.44
CA LEU A 37 -13.32 7.20 -7.90
C LEU A 37 -13.64 5.88 -8.64
N SER A 38 -13.78 4.77 -7.92
CA SER A 38 -14.18 3.49 -8.50
C SER A 38 -15.51 3.60 -9.24
N PRO A 39 -15.68 2.90 -10.38
CA PRO A 39 -16.98 2.77 -11.04
C PRO A 39 -17.96 1.88 -10.26
N LEU A 40 -17.47 1.09 -9.31
CA LEU A 40 -18.28 0.22 -8.46
C LEU A 40 -18.55 0.89 -7.10
N GLN A 41 -19.64 0.48 -6.46
CA GLN A 41 -19.90 0.87 -5.08
C GLN A 41 -18.95 0.15 -4.15
N ILE A 42 -18.28 0.89 -3.26
CA ILE A 42 -17.36 0.37 -2.26
C ILE A 42 -17.87 0.74 -0.88
N GLU A 43 -17.94 -0.24 0.01
CA GLU A 43 -18.12 -0.09 1.44
C GLU A 43 -16.76 -0.27 2.13
N PRO A 44 -16.10 0.82 2.55
CA PRO A 44 -14.83 0.72 3.27
C PRO A 44 -15.07 0.25 4.70
N VAL A 45 -14.38 -0.82 5.10
CA VAL A 45 -14.44 -1.39 6.46
C VAL A 45 -13.09 -1.16 7.13
N TRP A 46 -13.04 -0.26 8.09
CA TRP A 46 -11.82 0.10 8.79
C TRP A 46 -11.44 -0.94 9.84
N ILE A 47 -10.21 -1.47 9.72
CA ILE A 47 -9.73 -2.56 10.56
C ILE A 47 -8.54 -2.11 11.39
N LYS A 48 -8.55 -2.46 12.68
CA LYS A 48 -7.44 -2.29 13.62
C LYS A 48 -6.91 -3.63 14.10
N LEU A 49 -5.61 -3.67 14.39
CA LEU A 49 -4.97 -4.79 15.07
C LEU A 49 -5.24 -4.73 16.58
N LYS A 50 -5.50 -5.86 17.21
CA LYS A 50 -5.68 -5.99 18.65
C LYS A 50 -4.38 -5.84 19.42
N THR A 51 -3.28 -6.34 18.84
CA THR A 51 -1.95 -6.39 19.45
C THR A 51 -1.12 -5.14 19.19
N HIS A 52 -1.62 -4.20 18.35
CA HIS A 52 -0.93 -2.95 18.07
C HIS A 52 -1.33 -1.83 19.02
N SER A 53 -0.34 -1.06 19.49
CA SER A 53 -0.55 0.13 20.30
C SER A 53 -0.60 1.40 19.44
N TYR A 54 -1.78 1.94 19.25
CA TYR A 54 -2.04 3.13 18.41
C TYR A 54 -1.73 4.45 19.16
N LYS A 55 -0.46 4.66 19.54
CA LYS A 55 -0.03 5.77 20.42
C LYS A 55 -0.27 7.18 19.86
N THR A 56 -0.31 7.32 18.55
CA THR A 56 -0.47 8.62 17.85
C THR A 56 -1.89 8.90 17.40
N TRP A 57 -2.83 8.05 17.83
CA TRP A 57 -4.22 8.11 17.40
C TRP A 57 -5.13 8.73 18.44
N ASP A 58 -6.19 9.39 17.97
CA ASP A 58 -7.37 9.68 18.79
C ASP A 58 -8.11 8.36 19.07
N LEU A 59 -8.08 7.93 20.32
CA LEU A 59 -8.68 6.65 20.74
C LEU A 59 -10.21 6.64 20.58
N ASN A 60 -10.89 7.79 20.70
CA ASN A 60 -12.32 7.87 20.46
C ASN A 60 -12.63 7.63 18.98
N HIS A 61 -11.88 8.26 18.08
CA HIS A 61 -12.01 8.04 16.65
C HIS A 61 -11.72 6.57 16.29
N LEU A 62 -10.62 6.01 16.80
CA LEU A 62 -10.25 4.62 16.58
C LEU A 62 -11.35 3.65 17.01
N ASN A 63 -11.91 3.83 18.21
CA ASN A 63 -12.90 2.91 18.77
C ASN A 63 -14.29 3.06 18.12
N ASN A 64 -14.61 4.23 17.58
CA ASN A 64 -15.90 4.46 16.93
C ASN A 64 -15.92 4.00 15.46
N LEU A 65 -14.78 4.02 14.79
CA LEU A 65 -14.72 3.75 13.35
C LEU A 65 -14.07 2.40 13.01
N TYR A 66 -13.10 1.95 13.81
CA TYR A 66 -12.30 0.76 13.52
C TYR A 66 -12.77 -0.45 14.31
N ILE A 67 -12.94 -1.56 13.62
CA ILE A 67 -13.30 -2.87 14.17
C ILE A 67 -12.15 -3.86 14.01
N THR A 68 -12.25 -5.01 14.64
CA THR A 68 -11.26 -6.08 14.51
C THR A 68 -11.47 -6.86 13.22
N TRP A 69 -10.48 -7.66 12.83
CA TRP A 69 -10.56 -8.53 11.66
C TRP A 69 -11.75 -9.49 11.72
N GLU A 70 -11.98 -10.10 12.89
CA GLU A 70 -13.08 -11.04 13.10
C GLU A 70 -14.46 -10.36 12.99
N GLU A 71 -14.58 -9.15 13.51
CA GLU A 71 -15.82 -8.36 13.39
C GLU A 71 -16.07 -7.93 11.94
N ALA A 72 -15.02 -7.60 11.19
CA ALA A 72 -15.12 -7.18 9.81
C ALA A 72 -15.65 -8.30 8.88
N ASN A 73 -15.42 -9.57 9.23
CA ASN A 73 -15.84 -10.74 8.47
C ASN A 73 -17.14 -11.40 9.00
N ASN A 74 -17.87 -10.75 9.89
CA ASN A 74 -19.09 -11.29 10.47
C ASN A 74 -20.20 -10.22 10.47
N PRO A 75 -21.42 -10.50 9.91
CA PRO A 75 -21.84 -11.78 9.32
C PRO A 75 -21.36 -11.99 7.87
N GLU A 76 -20.91 -10.95 7.15
CA GLU A 76 -20.53 -11.04 5.76
C GLU A 76 -19.01 -10.91 5.60
N PRO A 77 -18.37 -11.75 4.77
CA PRO A 77 -16.93 -11.67 4.51
C PRO A 77 -16.59 -10.41 3.71
N LEU A 78 -15.32 -10.01 3.77
CA LEU A 78 -14.76 -8.97 2.93
C LEU A 78 -14.50 -9.49 1.52
N ASP A 79 -14.68 -8.63 0.51
CA ASP A 79 -14.33 -8.95 -0.88
C ASP A 79 -12.83 -8.75 -1.16
N GLY A 80 -12.20 -7.79 -0.50
CA GLY A 80 -10.78 -7.50 -0.59
C GLY A 80 -10.25 -6.78 0.63
N ILE A 81 -8.92 -6.69 0.75
CA ILE A 81 -8.27 -5.97 1.84
C ILE A 81 -7.10 -5.11 1.34
N ILE A 82 -7.03 -3.90 1.84
CA ILE A 82 -5.88 -3.00 1.70
C ILE A 82 -5.16 -2.93 3.05
N ILE A 83 -3.85 -3.19 3.05
CA ILE A 83 -3.02 -3.09 4.25
C ILE A 83 -2.03 -1.96 4.04
N THR A 84 -2.04 -0.99 4.95
CA THR A 84 -1.18 0.19 4.86
C THR A 84 0.26 -0.09 5.29
N GLY A 85 1.15 0.82 4.99
CA GLY A 85 2.51 0.83 5.50
C GLY A 85 2.61 1.12 7.00
N ALA A 86 3.82 1.00 7.52
CA ALA A 86 4.21 1.41 8.85
C ALA A 86 5.69 1.83 8.82
N PRO A 87 6.12 2.88 9.52
CA PRO A 87 7.51 3.38 9.47
C PRO A 87 8.43 2.57 10.41
N ILE A 88 8.52 1.27 10.18
CA ILE A 88 9.26 0.30 11.01
C ILE A 88 10.16 -0.63 10.18
N GLU A 89 10.59 -0.18 9.01
CA GLU A 89 11.39 -0.97 8.07
C GLU A 89 12.73 -1.44 8.67
N HIS A 90 13.20 -0.76 9.70
CA HIS A 90 14.46 -1.09 10.41
C HIS A 90 14.34 -2.32 11.33
N LEU A 91 13.12 -2.72 11.71
CA LEU A 91 12.90 -3.92 12.52
C LEU A 91 12.87 -5.17 11.64
N ALA A 92 13.39 -6.30 12.14
CA ALA A 92 13.05 -7.61 11.56
C ALA A 92 11.55 -7.86 11.69
N PHE A 93 10.95 -8.63 10.78
CA PHE A 93 9.50 -8.81 10.80
C PHE A 93 9.03 -9.50 12.08
N GLU A 94 9.78 -10.47 12.58
CA GLU A 94 9.47 -11.21 13.81
C GLU A 94 9.60 -10.37 15.09
N GLU A 95 10.32 -9.25 15.03
CA GLU A 95 10.41 -8.29 16.14
C GLU A 95 9.21 -7.35 16.22
N VAL A 96 8.38 -7.31 15.18
CA VAL A 96 7.18 -6.48 15.14
C VAL A 96 6.11 -7.07 16.06
N LYS A 97 5.69 -6.32 17.08
CA LYS A 97 4.79 -6.79 18.15
C LYS A 97 3.47 -7.42 17.66
N TYR A 98 3.00 -6.99 16.50
CA TYR A 98 1.75 -7.48 15.91
C TYR A 98 1.99 -8.45 14.74
N TRP A 99 3.21 -8.98 14.60
CA TRP A 99 3.57 -9.83 13.46
C TRP A 99 2.68 -11.07 13.36
N ASP A 100 2.49 -11.79 14.43
CA ASP A 100 1.66 -13.01 14.44
C ASP A 100 0.20 -12.73 14.04
N GLU A 101 -0.38 -11.62 14.55
CA GLU A 101 -1.73 -11.21 14.17
C GLU A 101 -1.78 -10.79 12.69
N PHE A 102 -0.78 -10.06 12.20
CA PHE A 102 -0.67 -9.70 10.80
C PHE A 102 -0.61 -10.93 9.89
N VAL A 103 0.25 -11.89 10.19
CA VAL A 103 0.38 -13.15 9.43
C VAL A 103 -0.93 -13.94 9.44
N LYS A 104 -1.60 -14.01 10.58
CA LYS A 104 -2.93 -14.64 10.68
C LYS A 104 -3.92 -13.98 9.74
N ILE A 105 -4.05 -12.65 9.80
CA ILE A 105 -4.96 -11.88 8.94
C ILE A 105 -4.65 -12.09 7.47
N VAL A 106 -3.38 -12.01 7.06
CA VAL A 106 -2.94 -12.23 5.67
C VAL A 106 -3.33 -13.62 5.17
N ASN A 107 -3.11 -14.66 5.99
CA ASN A 107 -3.44 -16.04 5.62
C ASN A 107 -4.96 -16.27 5.51
N GLU A 108 -5.74 -15.69 6.42
CA GLU A 108 -7.19 -15.77 6.36
C GLU A 108 -7.74 -14.98 5.16
N ALA A 109 -7.24 -13.75 4.93
CA ALA A 109 -7.61 -12.94 3.77
C ALA A 109 -7.31 -13.63 2.44
N ARG A 110 -6.16 -14.31 2.32
CA ARG A 110 -5.80 -15.07 1.11
C ARG A 110 -6.83 -16.16 0.77
N ASN A 111 -7.52 -16.71 1.78
CA ASN A 111 -8.53 -17.74 1.60
C ASN A 111 -9.95 -17.20 1.41
N SER A 112 -10.26 -16.03 2.00
CA SER A 112 -11.61 -15.46 2.03
C SER A 112 -11.82 -14.29 1.09
N CYS A 113 -10.80 -13.47 0.82
CA CYS A 113 -10.88 -12.32 -0.06
C CYS A 113 -10.46 -12.66 -1.49
N ALA A 114 -10.98 -11.89 -2.45
CA ALA A 114 -10.55 -11.99 -3.85
C ALA A 114 -9.10 -11.52 -4.01
N SER A 115 -8.72 -10.43 -3.34
CA SER A 115 -7.35 -9.93 -3.38
C SER A 115 -6.95 -9.16 -2.11
N THR A 116 -5.62 -9.02 -1.94
CA THR A 116 -4.97 -8.23 -0.89
C THR A 116 -4.03 -7.23 -1.55
N LEU A 117 -4.16 -5.95 -1.23
CA LEU A 117 -3.18 -4.91 -1.60
C LEU A 117 -2.32 -4.56 -0.38
N GLY A 118 -1.01 -4.83 -0.45
CA GLY A 118 -0.03 -4.39 0.54
C GLY A 118 0.71 -3.14 0.08
N LEU A 119 0.59 -2.04 0.83
CA LEU A 119 1.27 -0.77 0.55
C LEU A 119 2.51 -0.60 1.42
N CYS A 120 3.62 -0.19 0.82
CA CYS A 120 4.89 0.11 1.48
C CYS A 120 5.35 -1.04 2.40
N TRP A 121 5.40 -0.84 3.72
CA TRP A 121 5.80 -1.88 4.68
C TRP A 121 4.98 -3.16 4.55
N ALA A 122 3.68 -3.07 4.33
CA ALA A 122 2.85 -4.26 4.10
C ALA A 122 3.26 -5.00 2.82
N GLY A 123 3.65 -4.27 1.77
CA GLY A 123 4.22 -4.88 0.55
C GLY A 123 5.51 -5.64 0.84
N PHE A 124 6.41 -5.09 1.67
CA PHE A 124 7.61 -5.80 2.14
C PHE A 124 7.27 -7.05 2.99
N ALA A 125 6.27 -6.92 3.87
CA ALA A 125 5.84 -8.04 4.71
C ALA A 125 5.27 -9.20 3.88
N LEU A 126 4.47 -8.91 2.86
CA LEU A 126 3.98 -9.93 1.91
C LEU A 126 5.10 -10.55 1.08
N ALA A 127 6.09 -9.75 0.64
CA ALA A 127 7.28 -10.26 -0.05
C ALA A 127 8.09 -11.21 0.85
N TYR A 128 8.25 -10.87 2.12
CA TYR A 128 8.91 -11.72 3.12
C TYR A 128 8.20 -13.06 3.28
N LEU A 129 6.88 -13.06 3.36
CA LEU A 129 6.09 -14.30 3.40
C LEU A 129 6.20 -15.12 2.12
N ALA A 130 6.52 -14.50 0.98
CA ALA A 130 6.86 -15.17 -0.28
C ALA A 130 8.33 -15.61 -0.37
N GLY A 131 9.15 -15.32 0.65
CA GLY A 131 10.55 -15.73 0.77
C GLY A 131 11.57 -14.73 0.25
N VAL A 132 11.20 -13.42 0.12
CA VAL A 132 12.12 -12.35 -0.25
C VAL A 132 12.20 -11.33 0.88
N ASP A 133 13.35 -11.26 1.58
CA ASP A 133 13.55 -10.31 2.66
C ASP A 133 13.99 -8.94 2.16
N LYS A 134 13.65 -7.91 2.93
CA LYS A 134 14.05 -6.52 2.66
C LYS A 134 15.51 -6.26 2.98
N LYS A 135 16.09 -5.30 2.28
CA LYS A 135 17.37 -4.69 2.62
C LYS A 135 17.12 -3.27 3.12
N VAL A 136 17.55 -2.99 4.36
CA VAL A 136 17.46 -1.65 4.94
C VAL A 136 18.51 -0.73 4.32
N PHE A 137 18.15 0.51 4.05
CA PHE A 137 19.01 1.55 3.48
C PHE A 137 19.59 2.44 4.60
N ASP A 138 20.80 2.94 4.38
CA ASP A 138 21.43 3.93 5.25
C ASP A 138 20.73 5.30 5.17
N ARG A 139 20.07 5.59 4.05
CA ARG A 139 19.35 6.84 3.82
C ARG A 139 17.95 6.55 3.31
N LYS A 140 17.01 7.41 3.67
CA LYS A 140 15.64 7.35 3.17
C LYS A 140 15.60 7.54 1.66
N LEU A 141 14.99 6.61 0.95
CA LEU A 141 14.56 6.80 -0.42
C LEU A 141 13.27 7.64 -0.39
N PHE A 142 13.39 8.91 -0.76
CA PHE A 142 12.28 9.86 -0.63
C PHE A 142 12.19 10.77 -1.85
N GLY A 143 11.02 10.82 -2.46
CA GLY A 143 10.76 11.65 -3.64
C GLY A 143 9.72 11.05 -4.57
N VAL A 144 9.77 11.46 -5.84
CA VAL A 144 8.83 11.06 -6.89
C VAL A 144 9.62 10.48 -8.06
N PHE A 145 9.45 9.20 -8.34
CA PHE A 145 10.33 8.46 -9.24
C PHE A 145 9.59 7.88 -10.46
N PRO A 146 10.22 7.87 -11.63
CA PRO A 146 9.70 7.18 -12.79
C PRO A 146 9.77 5.67 -12.61
N LEU A 147 8.72 5.00 -13.05
CA LEU A 147 8.59 3.54 -13.10
C LEU A 147 8.22 3.12 -14.52
N LYS A 148 8.60 1.90 -14.89
CA LYS A 148 8.23 1.26 -16.16
C LYS A 148 7.39 0.02 -15.87
N SER A 149 6.30 -0.16 -16.63
CA SER A 149 5.57 -1.41 -16.68
C SER A 149 6.43 -2.49 -17.33
N LEU A 150 6.53 -3.64 -16.70
CA LEU A 150 7.28 -4.79 -17.22
C LEU A 150 6.37 -5.76 -18.01
N VAL A 151 5.06 -5.65 -17.82
CA VAL A 151 4.07 -6.55 -18.39
C VAL A 151 2.92 -5.73 -18.98
N PRO A 152 3.13 -5.09 -20.15
CA PRO A 152 2.06 -4.42 -20.88
C PRO A 152 0.92 -5.41 -21.17
N GLY A 153 -0.32 -5.03 -20.88
CA GLY A 153 -1.47 -5.91 -21.03
C GLY A 153 -1.84 -6.76 -19.81
N HIS A 154 -1.07 -6.68 -18.72
CA HIS A 154 -1.49 -7.25 -17.43
C HIS A 154 -2.78 -6.55 -16.95
N PRO A 155 -3.77 -7.27 -16.37
CA PRO A 155 -5.03 -6.64 -15.92
C PRO A 155 -4.84 -5.37 -15.09
N LEU A 156 -3.90 -5.37 -14.16
CA LEU A 156 -3.59 -4.21 -13.31
C LEU A 156 -2.74 -3.13 -13.99
N MET A 157 -1.98 -3.46 -15.03
CA MET A 157 -1.04 -2.55 -15.67
C MET A 157 -1.52 -2.08 -17.05
N GLY A 158 -2.40 -2.84 -17.68
CA GLY A 158 -2.78 -2.64 -19.09
C GLY A 158 -3.62 -1.39 -19.37
N THR A 159 -4.16 -0.73 -18.34
CA THR A 159 -4.86 0.55 -18.47
C THR A 159 -3.99 1.75 -18.09
N GLN A 160 -2.75 1.50 -17.66
CA GLN A 160 -1.78 2.53 -17.29
C GLN A 160 -0.80 2.79 -18.42
N ASP A 161 -0.14 3.94 -18.38
CA ASP A 161 0.97 4.22 -19.27
C ASP A 161 2.13 3.24 -19.03
N ASP A 162 2.88 2.89 -20.07
CA ASP A 162 4.06 2.03 -19.95
C ASP A 162 5.15 2.65 -19.05
N GLU A 163 5.20 3.98 -18.98
CA GLU A 163 6.02 4.75 -18.05
C GLU A 163 5.12 5.68 -17.22
N PHE A 164 5.29 5.64 -15.92
CA PHE A 164 4.51 6.44 -14.99
C PHE A 164 5.35 6.87 -13.79
N ILE A 165 4.81 7.75 -12.98
CA ILE A 165 5.52 8.36 -11.85
C ILE A 165 4.84 7.97 -10.54
N CYS A 166 5.63 7.59 -9.52
CA CYS A 166 5.12 7.22 -8.21
C CYS A 166 5.97 7.77 -7.06
N PRO A 167 5.34 8.32 -6.00
CA PRO A 167 6.03 8.68 -4.77
C PRO A 167 6.64 7.47 -4.06
N GLN A 168 7.83 7.67 -3.51
CA GLN A 168 8.53 6.73 -2.63
C GLN A 168 8.86 7.42 -1.31
N SER A 169 8.69 6.72 -0.20
CA SER A 169 9.05 7.19 1.14
C SER A 169 9.34 5.99 2.03
N ARG A 170 10.57 5.47 1.95
CA ARG A 170 10.94 4.23 2.64
C ARG A 170 12.43 4.15 2.96
N PHE A 171 12.77 3.41 4.01
CA PHE A 171 14.15 3.08 4.40
C PHE A 171 14.56 1.67 3.98
N ALA A 172 13.81 1.02 3.10
CA ALA A 172 14.12 -0.33 2.64
C ALA A 172 13.80 -0.52 1.16
N GLY A 173 14.39 -1.56 0.58
CA GLY A 173 14.13 -2.09 -0.75
C GLY A 173 14.20 -3.61 -0.77
N LEU A 174 13.83 -4.22 -1.88
CA LEU A 174 14.04 -5.64 -2.14
C LEU A 174 15.24 -5.81 -3.07
N PRO A 175 16.16 -6.74 -2.79
CA PRO A 175 17.31 -6.98 -3.68
C PRO A 175 16.84 -7.51 -5.04
N ASP A 176 17.24 -6.87 -6.13
CA ASP A 176 16.78 -7.20 -7.48
C ASP A 176 17.04 -8.67 -7.83
N LEU A 177 18.22 -9.21 -7.48
CA LEU A 177 18.57 -10.61 -7.74
C LEU A 177 17.63 -11.60 -7.03
N GLU A 178 17.20 -11.29 -5.79
CA GLU A 178 16.27 -12.16 -5.06
C GLU A 178 14.85 -12.05 -5.64
N MET A 179 14.44 -10.88 -6.13
CA MET A 179 13.17 -10.68 -6.83
C MET A 179 13.13 -11.48 -8.14
N GLU A 180 14.18 -11.40 -8.95
CA GLU A 180 14.29 -12.16 -10.19
C GLU A 180 14.32 -13.68 -9.94
N LYS A 181 14.98 -14.11 -8.87
CA LYS A 181 14.98 -15.50 -8.43
C LYS A 181 13.58 -15.95 -8.02
N ALA A 182 12.87 -15.16 -7.22
CA ALA A 182 11.50 -15.47 -6.82
C ALA A 182 10.55 -15.57 -8.02
N GLN A 183 10.74 -14.72 -9.05
CA GLN A 183 10.01 -14.83 -10.31
C GLN A 183 10.33 -16.13 -11.05
N LYS A 184 11.61 -16.49 -11.19
CA LYS A 184 12.03 -17.76 -11.84
C LYS A 184 11.52 -19.00 -11.12
N GLU A 185 11.38 -18.91 -9.79
CA GLU A 185 10.81 -19.97 -8.96
C GLU A 185 9.26 -20.00 -8.99
N GLY A 186 8.61 -19.08 -9.71
CA GLY A 186 7.15 -19.03 -9.82
C GLY A 186 6.45 -18.58 -8.54
N LYS A 187 7.13 -17.80 -7.69
CA LYS A 187 6.56 -17.26 -6.45
C LYS A 187 5.91 -15.89 -6.66
N LEU A 188 6.55 -15.07 -7.47
CA LEU A 188 6.15 -13.70 -7.74
C LEU A 188 6.10 -13.40 -9.24
N ASN A 189 5.21 -12.50 -9.65
CA ASN A 189 5.19 -11.85 -10.95
C ASN A 189 5.65 -10.41 -10.78
N LEU A 190 6.68 -9.98 -11.49
CA LEU A 190 7.23 -8.64 -11.41
C LEU A 190 6.51 -7.73 -12.42
N LEU A 191 5.86 -6.65 -11.94
CA LEU A 191 4.98 -5.82 -12.74
C LEU A 191 5.54 -4.45 -13.08
N ALA A 192 6.31 -3.82 -12.19
CA ALA A 192 6.94 -2.53 -12.47
C ALA A 192 8.29 -2.38 -11.81
N TYR A 193 9.18 -1.67 -12.50
CA TYR A 193 10.56 -1.41 -12.10
C TYR A 193 10.92 0.06 -12.29
N GLY A 194 11.78 0.58 -11.43
CA GLY A 194 12.39 1.90 -11.57
C GLY A 194 13.89 1.83 -11.30
N GLU A 195 14.70 2.49 -12.14
CA GLU A 195 16.15 2.40 -12.12
C GLU A 195 16.76 2.75 -10.74
N ASN A 196 16.16 3.73 -10.06
CA ASN A 196 16.63 4.20 -8.74
C ASN A 196 15.85 3.61 -7.55
N VAL A 197 14.81 2.82 -7.78
CA VAL A 197 13.90 2.33 -6.74
C VAL A 197 13.72 0.82 -6.74
N GLY A 198 14.20 0.12 -7.77
CA GLY A 198 14.08 -1.33 -7.92
C GLY A 198 12.67 -1.79 -8.29
N TYR A 199 12.37 -3.05 -8.07
CA TYR A 199 11.04 -3.62 -8.27
C TYR A 199 10.05 -3.03 -7.25
N THR A 200 9.08 -2.29 -7.74
CA THR A 200 8.16 -1.50 -6.89
C THR A 200 6.75 -2.05 -6.88
N ILE A 201 6.29 -2.65 -7.99
CA ILE A 201 4.98 -3.31 -8.07
C ILE A 201 5.20 -4.74 -8.52
N PHE A 202 4.66 -5.67 -7.79
CA PHE A 202 4.70 -7.11 -8.06
C PHE A 202 3.55 -7.81 -7.35
N GLU A 203 3.27 -9.04 -7.73
CA GLU A 203 2.16 -9.80 -7.16
C GLU A 203 2.57 -11.24 -6.86
N SER A 204 1.79 -11.94 -6.04
CA SER A 204 1.92 -13.39 -5.88
C SER A 204 1.53 -14.09 -7.19
N ASN A 205 2.13 -15.25 -7.47
CA ASN A 205 1.88 -15.99 -8.71
C ASN A 205 0.40 -16.38 -8.93
N ASP A 206 -0.37 -16.52 -7.86
CA ASP A 206 -1.82 -16.76 -7.89
C ASP A 206 -2.66 -15.48 -8.06
N GLN A 207 -2.01 -14.33 -8.22
CA GLN A 207 -2.60 -13.00 -8.39
C GLN A 207 -3.51 -12.53 -7.23
N LYS A 208 -3.44 -13.20 -6.08
CA LYS A 208 -4.26 -12.86 -4.91
C LYS A 208 -3.65 -11.77 -4.04
N GLN A 209 -2.35 -11.52 -4.15
CA GLN A 209 -1.65 -10.51 -3.35
C GLN A 209 -0.89 -9.57 -4.27
N LEU A 210 -1.28 -8.31 -4.27
CA LEU A 210 -0.58 -7.22 -4.95
C LEU A 210 0.26 -6.46 -3.93
N MET A 211 1.54 -6.30 -4.22
CA MET A 211 2.50 -5.56 -3.42
C MET A 211 2.93 -4.29 -4.16
N HIS A 212 2.77 -3.15 -3.52
CA HIS A 212 3.18 -1.85 -4.03
C HIS A 212 4.08 -1.14 -3.00
N LEU A 213 5.38 -1.07 -3.25
CA LEU A 213 6.35 -0.51 -2.29
C LEU A 213 6.35 1.02 -2.23
N GLY A 214 5.79 1.69 -3.23
CA GLY A 214 5.60 3.13 -3.24
C GLY A 214 4.28 3.56 -2.59
N HIS A 215 4.01 4.86 -2.70
CA HIS A 215 2.85 5.52 -2.13
C HIS A 215 1.99 6.21 -3.20
N PRO A 216 1.30 5.45 -4.07
CA PRO A 216 0.43 6.06 -5.09
C PRO A 216 -0.69 6.89 -4.47
N GLU A 217 -1.13 6.56 -3.26
CA GLU A 217 -2.17 7.23 -2.50
C GLU A 217 -1.76 8.61 -1.96
N TYR A 218 -0.46 8.93 -1.96
CA TYR A 218 0.01 10.22 -1.42
C TYR A 218 -0.51 11.40 -2.22
N THR A 219 -0.86 12.45 -1.49
CA THR A 219 -1.07 13.80 -2.04
C THR A 219 0.20 14.62 -1.92
N VAL A 220 0.28 15.74 -2.64
CA VAL A 220 1.36 16.73 -2.46
C VAL A 220 1.46 17.17 -0.99
N HIS A 221 0.30 17.42 -0.35
CA HIS A 221 0.26 17.80 1.07
C HIS A 221 0.88 16.74 1.97
N ARG A 222 0.70 15.44 1.68
CA ARG A 222 1.31 14.37 2.45
C ARG A 222 2.84 14.38 2.34
N ILE A 223 3.38 14.62 1.15
CA ILE A 223 4.84 14.73 0.95
C ILE A 223 5.38 15.93 1.75
N ILE A 224 4.72 17.08 1.69
CA ILE A 224 5.10 18.27 2.46
C ILE A 224 5.08 17.99 3.96
N SER A 225 4.02 17.37 4.48
CA SER A 225 3.92 17.00 5.91
C SER A 225 5.03 16.04 6.35
N GLU A 226 5.47 15.13 5.47
CA GLU A 226 6.62 14.26 5.78
C GLU A 226 7.93 15.02 5.81
N ILE A 227 8.14 15.97 4.91
CA ILE A 227 9.31 16.86 4.91
C ILE A 227 9.37 17.64 6.23
N GLU A 228 8.25 18.21 6.66
CA GLU A 228 8.16 18.97 7.91
C GLU A 228 8.47 18.09 9.12
N ARG A 229 7.85 16.93 9.21
CA ARG A 229 8.10 15.95 10.27
C ARG A 229 9.58 15.51 10.33
N ASP A 230 10.17 15.26 9.17
CA ASP A 230 11.51 14.69 9.08
C ASP A 230 12.62 15.74 9.23
N LYS A 231 12.33 17.04 9.00
CA LYS A 231 13.25 18.16 9.33
C LYS A 231 13.72 18.14 10.79
N GLU A 232 12.85 17.75 11.70
CA GLU A 232 13.17 17.67 13.13
C GLU A 232 14.13 16.50 13.46
N LYS A 233 14.23 15.50 12.57
CA LYS A 233 15.08 14.32 12.76
C LYS A 233 16.51 14.45 12.22
N GLY A 234 16.80 15.50 11.46
CA GLY A 234 18.16 15.91 11.08
C GLY A 234 18.82 15.17 9.90
N ASP A 235 18.41 13.95 9.56
CA ASP A 235 19.13 13.08 8.59
C ASP A 235 18.31 12.64 7.36
N VAL A 236 17.20 13.29 7.08
CA VAL A 236 16.40 12.93 5.93
C VAL A 236 16.71 13.85 4.75
N PRO A 237 17.14 13.30 3.59
CA PRO A 237 17.40 14.12 2.43
C PRO A 237 16.12 14.79 1.92
N PRO A 238 16.23 15.95 1.24
CA PRO A 238 15.08 16.54 0.56
C PRO A 238 14.54 15.53 -0.47
N PRO A 239 13.21 15.58 -0.77
CA PRO A 239 12.63 14.66 -1.73
C PRO A 239 13.23 14.87 -3.13
N GLU A 240 13.64 13.77 -3.77
CA GLU A 240 14.12 13.80 -5.14
C GLU A 240 12.95 14.02 -6.13
N ASN A 241 13.22 14.73 -7.21
CA ASN A 241 12.25 15.00 -8.29
C ASN A 241 10.94 15.65 -7.81
N PHE A 242 10.98 16.39 -6.71
CA PHE A 242 9.84 17.11 -6.16
C PHE A 242 10.20 18.56 -5.84
N ASP A 243 9.57 19.50 -6.55
CA ASP A 243 9.77 20.92 -6.32
C ASP A 243 8.76 21.47 -5.30
N LEU A 244 9.27 21.90 -4.15
CA LEU A 244 8.45 22.50 -3.07
C LEU A 244 7.75 23.80 -3.49
N ASN A 245 8.30 24.53 -4.45
CA ASN A 245 7.75 25.79 -4.94
C ASN A 245 6.70 25.60 -6.06
N SER A 246 6.62 24.38 -6.60
CA SER A 246 5.74 24.03 -7.71
C SER A 246 4.96 22.77 -7.39
N SER A 247 4.00 22.88 -6.48
CA SER A 247 3.19 21.74 -5.97
C SER A 247 2.38 21.03 -7.07
N LYS A 248 3.04 20.25 -7.91
CA LYS A 248 2.39 19.48 -8.98
C LYS A 248 2.26 18.01 -8.59
N THR A 249 1.07 17.45 -8.77
CA THR A 249 0.83 16.00 -8.65
C THR A 249 1.02 15.36 -10.01
N ALA A 250 2.16 14.70 -10.24
CA ALA A 250 2.46 14.02 -11.51
C ALA A 250 2.03 12.54 -11.52
N TRP A 251 1.57 11.98 -10.39
CA TRP A 251 1.20 10.56 -10.22
C TRP A 251 -0.30 10.32 -10.05
N ARG A 252 -1.15 11.34 -10.28
CA ARG A 252 -2.60 11.24 -10.09
C ARG A 252 -3.23 10.18 -10.99
N SER A 253 -2.80 10.12 -12.25
CA SER A 253 -3.34 9.13 -13.20
C SER A 253 -3.02 7.72 -12.77
N HIS A 254 -1.76 7.43 -12.45
CA HIS A 254 -1.35 6.13 -11.91
C HIS A 254 -2.15 5.75 -10.67
N ARG A 255 -2.25 6.64 -9.68
CA ARG A 255 -3.05 6.40 -8.48
C ARG A 255 -4.48 6.02 -8.82
N ASN A 256 -5.16 6.84 -9.63
CA ASN A 256 -6.56 6.64 -9.93
C ASN A 256 -6.81 5.32 -10.67
N LEU A 257 -5.95 5.01 -11.64
CA LEU A 257 -6.06 3.75 -12.39
C LEU A 257 -5.79 2.53 -11.51
N LEU A 258 -4.76 2.58 -10.65
CA LEU A 258 -4.45 1.48 -9.74
C LEU A 258 -5.62 1.14 -8.78
N PHE A 259 -6.26 2.16 -8.22
CA PHE A 259 -7.36 1.95 -7.25
C PHE A 259 -8.73 1.69 -7.92
N GLN A 260 -8.81 1.75 -9.24
CA GLN A 260 -10.03 1.41 -10.01
C GLN A 260 -10.02 -0.01 -10.55
N GLN A 261 -8.87 -0.69 -10.55
CA GLN A 261 -8.71 -2.08 -10.99
C GLN A 261 -9.04 -3.06 -9.86
#